data_2f3f1466a9e00dce8eedcfaa8627e920
#
_entry.id   2f3f1466a9e00dce8eedcfaa8627e920
#
_cell.length_a   1.000
_cell.length_b   1.000
_cell.length_c   1.000
_cell.angle_alpha   90.00
_cell.angle_beta   90.00
_cell.angle_gamma   90.00
#
_symmetry.space_group_name_H-M   'P 1'
#
loop_
_entity.id
_entity.type
_entity.pdbx_description
1 polymer ?
#
loop_
_entity_poly.entity_id
_entity_poly.type
_entity_poly.pdbx_seq_one_letter_code
_entity_poly.pdbx_strand_id
1 'polypeptide(L)'
;FLQVRSFEVKEGRFITENDVKGSKSVAVIGPDLKTEFFKDDTALGKNIRIKDHSYEIIGVLKPKGAVFGSNQDKNAYIPLTTMVNRITGKDPTFGISLSFISVEAINKNKTSAAKFQITNLLRQRHKILRDDDFAVRSQEDALNIVTNITSGLTFLLAGIGAVSLIVGGIGIMNIMLVSVSERTEEIGLRKAIGAKQSDVLVQFLFEALILSIIGGIIGTVTGLSGVYIIGIITPLPASVGIPTTLSTMIISGSIGLIFGVLPAKRASKLDPIVALRSL
;
A
#
# COMPACT_ATOMS: atom_id res chain seq x y z
N PHE A 1 -28.28 8.45 -6.62
CA PHE A 1 -27.40 7.31 -6.37
C PHE A 1 -26.28 7.22 -7.42
N LEU A 2 -26.60 7.30 -8.73
CA LEU A 2 -25.62 7.23 -9.81
C LEU A 2 -24.49 8.25 -9.64
N GLN A 3 -24.81 9.53 -9.43
CA GLN A 3 -23.83 10.61 -9.23
C GLN A 3 -22.95 10.34 -8.01
N VAL A 4 -23.56 10.16 -6.84
CA VAL A 4 -22.86 9.95 -5.54
C VAL A 4 -21.92 8.75 -5.57
N ARG A 5 -22.27 7.71 -6.34
CA ARG A 5 -21.46 6.49 -6.45
C ARG A 5 -20.69 6.43 -7.76
N SER A 6 -20.74 7.47 -8.60
CA SER A 6 -20.08 7.54 -9.92
C SER A 6 -20.33 6.28 -10.77
N PHE A 7 -21.58 5.84 -10.85
CA PHE A 7 -21.99 4.77 -11.76
C PHE A 7 -22.51 5.35 -13.06
N GLU A 8 -22.24 4.66 -14.15
CA GLU A 8 -22.79 4.96 -15.47
C GLU A 8 -23.56 3.76 -15.99
N VAL A 9 -24.68 4.03 -16.66
CA VAL A 9 -25.48 3.01 -17.32
C VAL A 9 -24.88 2.74 -18.70
N LYS A 10 -24.66 1.46 -19.03
CA LYS A 10 -24.19 1.01 -20.33
C LYS A 10 -25.36 0.75 -21.28
N GLU A 11 -26.40 0.07 -20.79
CA GLU A 11 -27.58 -0.33 -21.56
C GLU A 11 -28.83 -0.10 -20.72
N GLY A 12 -29.90 0.38 -21.35
CA GLY A 12 -31.18 0.63 -20.69
C GLY A 12 -31.20 1.91 -19.83
N ARG A 13 -31.84 1.85 -18.66
CA ARG A 13 -31.98 2.97 -17.73
C ARG A 13 -31.75 2.55 -16.29
N PHE A 14 -31.52 3.52 -15.43
CA PHE A 14 -31.47 3.31 -13.98
C PHE A 14 -32.87 3.43 -13.34
N ILE A 15 -32.96 3.05 -12.06
CA ILE A 15 -34.14 3.15 -11.22
C ILE A 15 -34.58 4.63 -11.08
N THR A 16 -35.83 4.92 -11.34
CA THR A 16 -36.44 6.24 -11.25
C THR A 16 -37.27 6.38 -9.95
N GLU A 17 -37.62 7.62 -9.61
CA GLU A 17 -38.57 7.86 -8.49
C GLU A 17 -39.89 7.12 -8.65
N ASN A 18 -40.41 7.00 -9.88
CA ASN A 18 -41.63 6.26 -10.13
C ASN A 18 -41.51 4.76 -9.87
N ASP A 19 -40.34 4.19 -10.11
CA ASP A 19 -40.08 2.79 -9.78
C ASP A 19 -40.00 2.58 -8.27
N VAL A 20 -39.42 3.54 -7.54
CA VAL A 20 -39.39 3.52 -6.06
C VAL A 20 -40.78 3.72 -5.49
N LYS A 21 -41.53 4.77 -5.90
CA LYS A 21 -42.87 5.06 -5.39
C LYS A 21 -43.87 3.92 -5.68
N GLY A 22 -43.76 3.31 -6.87
CA GLY A 22 -44.59 2.20 -7.31
C GLY A 22 -44.16 0.84 -6.79
N SER A 23 -43.06 0.74 -6.02
CA SER A 23 -42.48 -0.55 -5.59
C SER A 23 -42.36 -1.56 -6.72
N LYS A 24 -41.90 -1.11 -7.90
CA LYS A 24 -41.85 -1.97 -9.09
C LYS A 24 -40.79 -3.06 -8.94
N SER A 25 -41.08 -4.23 -9.53
CA SER A 25 -40.17 -5.39 -9.55
C SER A 25 -39.16 -5.27 -10.69
N VAL A 26 -38.31 -4.28 -10.59
CA VAL A 26 -37.28 -4.00 -11.59
C VAL A 26 -35.88 -4.05 -10.95
N ALA A 27 -34.89 -4.40 -11.76
CA ALA A 27 -33.48 -4.49 -11.33
C ALA A 27 -32.55 -3.84 -12.35
N VAL A 28 -31.46 -3.24 -11.84
CA VAL A 28 -30.30 -2.84 -12.63
C VAL A 28 -29.14 -3.69 -12.17
N ILE A 29 -28.41 -4.33 -13.11
CA ILE A 29 -27.36 -5.29 -12.80
C ILE A 29 -25.99 -4.77 -13.20
N GLY A 30 -24.96 -5.24 -12.50
CA GLY A 30 -23.57 -5.02 -12.88
C GLY A 30 -23.15 -5.90 -14.07
N PRO A 31 -22.05 -5.55 -14.74
CA PRO A 31 -21.59 -6.24 -15.95
C PRO A 31 -21.19 -7.70 -15.71
N ASP A 32 -20.62 -8.03 -14.55
CA ASP A 32 -20.25 -9.41 -14.21
C ASP A 32 -21.49 -10.30 -14.10
N LEU A 33 -22.57 -9.81 -13.48
CA LEU A 33 -23.84 -10.55 -13.42
C LEU A 33 -24.44 -10.75 -14.81
N LYS A 34 -24.33 -9.73 -15.70
CA LYS A 34 -24.77 -9.89 -17.10
C LYS A 34 -24.01 -11.04 -17.74
N THR A 35 -22.67 -11.05 -17.62
CA THR A 35 -21.83 -12.07 -18.25
C THR A 35 -22.08 -13.46 -17.65
N GLU A 36 -22.28 -13.55 -16.34
CA GLU A 36 -22.50 -14.82 -15.63
C GLU A 36 -23.82 -15.48 -16.01
N PHE A 37 -24.93 -14.70 -16.08
CA PHE A 37 -26.27 -15.25 -16.29
C PHE A 37 -26.75 -15.20 -17.74
N PHE A 38 -26.27 -14.24 -18.53
CA PHE A 38 -26.79 -14.02 -19.89
C PHE A 38 -25.71 -14.11 -20.98
N LYS A 39 -24.43 -14.21 -20.60
CA LYS A 39 -23.29 -14.27 -21.53
C LYS A 39 -23.36 -13.12 -22.54
N ASP A 40 -23.40 -13.43 -23.84
CA ASP A 40 -23.46 -12.46 -24.92
C ASP A 40 -24.89 -11.99 -25.26
N ASP A 41 -25.89 -12.62 -24.65
CA ASP A 41 -27.29 -12.27 -24.86
C ASP A 41 -27.69 -10.93 -24.26
N THR A 42 -28.72 -10.29 -24.80
CA THR A 42 -29.33 -9.10 -24.22
C THR A 42 -29.99 -9.44 -22.89
N ALA A 43 -29.57 -8.76 -21.82
CA ALA A 43 -30.16 -8.92 -20.50
C ALA A 43 -31.42 -8.06 -20.29
N LEU A 44 -31.56 -6.96 -21.03
CA LEU A 44 -32.72 -6.04 -20.93
C LEU A 44 -34.05 -6.75 -21.20
N GLY A 45 -35.04 -6.49 -20.36
CA GLY A 45 -36.36 -7.10 -20.42
C GLY A 45 -36.43 -8.56 -19.96
N LYS A 46 -35.29 -9.21 -19.71
CA LYS A 46 -35.28 -10.55 -19.12
C LYS A 46 -35.44 -10.45 -17.60
N ASN A 47 -35.81 -11.57 -16.99
CA ASN A 47 -36.02 -11.64 -15.54
C ASN A 47 -34.80 -12.25 -14.84
N ILE A 48 -34.41 -11.65 -13.71
CA ILE A 48 -33.47 -12.23 -12.76
C ILE A 48 -34.18 -12.56 -11.44
N ARG A 49 -33.90 -13.73 -10.89
CA ARG A 49 -34.46 -14.14 -9.59
C ARG A 49 -33.49 -13.78 -8.47
N ILE A 50 -33.98 -12.94 -7.54
CA ILE A 50 -33.25 -12.56 -6.33
C ILE A 50 -34.02 -13.10 -5.15
N LYS A 51 -33.44 -14.06 -4.41
CA LYS A 51 -34.14 -14.90 -3.45
C LYS A 51 -35.38 -15.55 -4.10
N ASP A 52 -36.58 -15.29 -3.61
CA ASP A 52 -37.81 -15.90 -4.07
C ASP A 52 -38.64 -15.00 -5.00
N HIS A 53 -38.10 -13.87 -5.41
CA HIS A 53 -38.80 -12.88 -6.23
C HIS A 53 -38.11 -12.67 -7.58
N SER A 54 -38.92 -12.50 -8.62
CA SER A 54 -38.47 -12.20 -9.98
C SER A 54 -38.47 -10.69 -10.23
N TYR A 55 -37.41 -10.20 -10.89
CA TYR A 55 -37.22 -8.78 -11.23
C TYR A 55 -36.87 -8.66 -12.68
N GLU A 56 -37.55 -7.75 -13.38
CA GLU A 56 -37.23 -7.40 -14.75
C GLU A 56 -35.97 -6.55 -14.83
N ILE A 57 -35.02 -6.90 -15.66
CA ILE A 57 -33.78 -6.14 -15.86
C ILE A 57 -34.07 -4.96 -16.77
N ILE A 58 -33.96 -3.76 -16.22
CA ILE A 58 -34.20 -2.47 -16.92
C ILE A 58 -32.91 -1.74 -17.30
N GLY A 59 -31.76 -2.20 -16.81
CA GLY A 59 -30.47 -1.59 -17.12
C GLY A 59 -29.29 -2.44 -16.73
N VAL A 60 -28.17 -2.18 -17.41
CA VAL A 60 -26.86 -2.77 -17.13
C VAL A 60 -25.85 -1.65 -16.93
N LEU A 61 -25.06 -1.72 -15.86
CA LEU A 61 -24.04 -0.73 -15.55
C LEU A 61 -22.76 -0.94 -16.35
N LYS A 62 -21.98 0.13 -16.51
CA LYS A 62 -20.60 0.02 -17.01
C LYS A 62 -19.69 -0.66 -15.98
N PRO A 63 -18.63 -1.35 -16.43
CA PRO A 63 -17.63 -1.92 -15.52
C PRO A 63 -17.00 -0.85 -14.63
N LYS A 64 -16.90 -1.12 -13.34
CA LYS A 64 -16.27 -0.25 -12.35
C LYS A 64 -15.18 -0.97 -11.56
N GLY A 65 -15.23 -2.29 -11.52
CA GLY A 65 -14.29 -3.13 -10.80
C GLY A 65 -14.52 -3.17 -9.29
N ALA A 66 -13.46 -3.58 -8.58
CA ALA A 66 -13.49 -3.66 -7.13
C ALA A 66 -13.09 -2.34 -6.49
N VAL A 67 -13.89 -1.88 -5.53
CA VAL A 67 -13.61 -0.71 -4.69
C VAL A 67 -13.54 -1.16 -3.24
N PHE A 68 -12.40 -0.95 -2.58
CA PHE A 68 -12.15 -1.38 -1.19
C PHE A 68 -12.48 -2.87 -0.93
N GLY A 69 -12.10 -3.75 -1.85
CA GLY A 69 -12.28 -5.20 -1.72
C GLY A 69 -13.69 -5.72 -2.05
N SER A 70 -14.64 -4.84 -2.39
CA SER A 70 -15.98 -5.21 -2.84
C SER A 70 -16.10 -5.04 -4.35
N ASN A 71 -16.34 -6.13 -5.07
CA ASN A 71 -16.57 -6.08 -6.52
C ASN A 71 -17.95 -5.47 -6.79
N GLN A 72 -17.96 -4.25 -7.34
CA GLN A 72 -19.20 -3.52 -7.65
C GLN A 72 -19.92 -4.09 -8.88
N ASP A 73 -19.20 -4.81 -9.72
CA ASP A 73 -19.71 -5.35 -10.99
C ASP A 73 -20.57 -6.61 -10.81
N LYS A 74 -20.53 -7.22 -9.60
CA LYS A 74 -21.36 -8.37 -9.19
C LYS A 74 -22.64 -7.97 -8.43
N ASN A 75 -22.98 -6.70 -8.39
CA ASN A 75 -24.15 -6.23 -7.64
C ASN A 75 -25.40 -6.12 -8.51
N ALA A 76 -26.55 -6.38 -7.90
CA ALA A 76 -27.87 -6.05 -8.44
C ALA A 76 -28.50 -4.94 -7.60
N TYR A 77 -29.08 -3.96 -8.24
CA TYR A 77 -29.74 -2.80 -7.63
C TYR A 77 -31.24 -2.88 -7.88
N ILE A 78 -32.03 -2.82 -6.83
CA ILE A 78 -33.51 -2.82 -6.87
C ILE A 78 -34.05 -1.61 -6.12
N PRO A 79 -35.30 -1.17 -6.40
CA PRO A 79 -35.90 -0.05 -5.65
C PRO A 79 -35.98 -0.36 -4.15
N LEU A 80 -35.64 0.64 -3.33
CA LEU A 80 -35.61 0.48 -1.85
C LEU A 80 -36.98 -0.01 -1.31
N THR A 81 -38.05 0.58 -1.79
CA THR A 81 -39.42 0.19 -1.38
C THR A 81 -39.74 -1.25 -1.74
N THR A 82 -39.30 -1.71 -2.90
CA THR A 82 -39.46 -3.11 -3.35
C THR A 82 -38.64 -4.05 -2.46
N MET A 83 -37.40 -3.67 -2.13
CA MET A 83 -36.55 -4.44 -1.21
C MET A 83 -37.23 -4.60 0.15
N VAL A 84 -37.72 -3.51 0.71
CA VAL A 84 -38.36 -3.51 2.03
C VAL A 84 -39.67 -4.31 2.00
N ASN A 85 -40.50 -4.12 0.98
CA ASN A 85 -41.83 -4.77 0.94
C ASN A 85 -41.75 -6.27 0.64
N ARG A 86 -40.68 -6.77 -0.04
CA ARG A 86 -40.61 -8.15 -0.50
C ARG A 86 -39.48 -8.98 0.15
N ILE A 87 -38.40 -8.36 0.60
CA ILE A 87 -37.20 -9.09 1.01
C ILE A 87 -36.90 -8.92 2.51
N THR A 88 -36.83 -7.66 2.98
CA THR A 88 -36.36 -7.37 4.35
C THR A 88 -37.49 -7.17 5.34
N GLY A 89 -38.66 -6.72 4.89
CA GLY A 89 -39.74 -6.27 5.79
C GLY A 89 -39.48 -4.88 6.35
N LYS A 90 -40.47 -4.37 7.10
CA LYS A 90 -40.38 -3.13 7.88
C LYS A 90 -40.22 -3.50 9.34
N ASP A 91 -39.32 -2.81 10.04
CA ASP A 91 -39.29 -2.89 11.48
C ASP A 91 -40.57 -2.24 12.07
N PRO A 92 -41.27 -2.92 12.98
CA PRO A 92 -42.51 -2.39 13.56
C PRO A 92 -42.31 -1.08 14.36
N THR A 93 -41.09 -0.89 14.91
CA THR A 93 -40.79 0.25 15.79
C THR A 93 -40.10 1.38 15.03
N PHE A 94 -39.15 1.05 14.17
CA PHE A 94 -38.28 2.03 13.51
C PHE A 94 -38.56 2.19 11.99
N GLY A 95 -39.44 1.39 11.42
CA GLY A 95 -39.81 1.46 10.02
C GLY A 95 -38.78 0.84 9.07
N ILE A 96 -38.17 1.63 8.21
CA ILE A 96 -37.19 1.14 7.24
C ILE A 96 -35.80 1.26 7.85
N SER A 97 -35.16 0.13 8.14
CA SER A 97 -33.77 0.09 8.56
C SER A 97 -32.84 0.19 7.35
N LEU A 98 -31.88 1.12 7.40
CA LEU A 98 -30.86 1.33 6.37
C LEU A 98 -29.50 0.94 6.91
N SER A 99 -28.77 0.10 6.18
CA SER A 99 -27.40 -0.28 6.55
C SER A 99 -26.41 0.88 6.36
N PHE A 100 -26.62 1.70 5.33
CA PHE A 100 -25.80 2.88 5.07
C PHE A 100 -26.52 3.90 4.17
N ILE A 101 -26.10 5.15 4.29
CA ILE A 101 -26.52 6.27 3.44
C ILE A 101 -25.25 6.88 2.84
N SER A 102 -25.20 6.99 1.51
CA SER A 102 -24.12 7.69 0.82
C SER A 102 -24.52 9.13 0.55
N VAL A 103 -23.65 10.06 0.95
CA VAL A 103 -23.86 11.50 0.78
C VAL A 103 -22.64 12.07 0.03
N GLU A 104 -22.90 12.98 -0.90
CA GLU A 104 -21.86 13.72 -1.60
C GLU A 104 -21.79 15.15 -1.11
N ALA A 105 -20.59 15.59 -0.73
CA ALA A 105 -20.35 16.99 -0.38
C ALA A 105 -20.18 17.82 -1.67
N ILE A 106 -20.60 19.08 -1.67
CA ILE A 106 -20.50 19.99 -2.81
C ILE A 106 -19.07 20.10 -3.34
N ASN A 107 -18.08 20.05 -2.45
CA ASN A 107 -16.67 20.00 -2.80
C ASN A 107 -15.85 19.37 -1.66
N LYS A 108 -14.61 18.99 -1.94
CA LYS A 108 -13.70 18.34 -0.99
C LYS A 108 -13.52 19.14 0.32
N ASN A 109 -13.42 20.47 0.22
CA ASN A 109 -13.18 21.35 1.38
C ASN A 109 -14.41 21.44 2.32
N LYS A 110 -15.58 21.02 1.85
CA LYS A 110 -16.82 21.03 2.65
C LYS A 110 -17.14 19.67 3.28
N THR A 111 -16.31 18.64 3.06
CA THR A 111 -16.55 17.30 3.60
C THR A 111 -16.65 17.29 5.13
N SER A 112 -15.74 17.98 5.83
CA SER A 112 -15.77 18.08 7.29
C SER A 112 -17.00 18.81 7.80
N ALA A 113 -17.43 19.89 7.12
CA ALA A 113 -18.65 20.60 7.46
C ALA A 113 -19.90 19.73 7.22
N ALA A 114 -19.96 19.01 6.10
CA ALA A 114 -21.04 18.08 5.81
C ALA A 114 -21.11 16.95 6.86
N LYS A 115 -19.95 16.38 7.23
CA LYS A 115 -19.86 15.35 8.29
C LYS A 115 -20.42 15.86 9.61
N PHE A 116 -20.04 17.06 10.02
CA PHE A 116 -20.56 17.70 11.25
C PHE A 116 -22.09 17.92 11.19
N GLN A 117 -22.60 18.44 10.07
CA GLN A 117 -24.04 18.68 9.88
C GLN A 117 -24.83 17.36 9.92
N ILE A 118 -24.35 16.32 9.24
CA ILE A 118 -24.99 15.00 9.21
C ILE A 118 -25.01 14.41 10.61
N THR A 119 -23.87 14.46 11.33
CA THR A 119 -23.77 13.94 12.69
C THR A 119 -24.79 14.63 13.61
N ASN A 120 -24.86 15.96 13.59
CA ASN A 120 -25.81 16.68 14.43
C ASN A 120 -27.27 16.41 14.04
N LEU A 121 -27.56 16.32 12.74
CA LEU A 121 -28.90 15.99 12.27
C LEU A 121 -29.33 14.59 12.73
N LEU A 122 -28.46 13.60 12.62
CA LEU A 122 -28.75 12.22 13.01
C LEU A 122 -28.91 12.13 14.55
N ARG A 123 -28.03 12.76 15.33
CA ARG A 123 -28.18 12.84 16.79
C ARG A 123 -29.52 13.42 17.21
N GLN A 124 -29.92 14.51 16.56
CA GLN A 124 -31.24 15.13 16.82
C GLN A 124 -32.40 14.21 16.43
N ARG A 125 -32.31 13.55 15.28
CA ARG A 125 -33.35 12.64 14.78
C ARG A 125 -33.49 11.37 15.60
N HIS A 126 -32.35 10.80 16.04
CA HIS A 126 -32.32 9.59 16.87
C HIS A 126 -32.49 9.90 18.38
N LYS A 127 -32.54 11.21 18.76
CA LYS A 127 -32.64 11.66 20.15
C LYS A 127 -31.52 11.15 21.06
N ILE A 128 -30.29 11.09 20.47
CA ILE A 128 -29.09 10.56 21.14
C ILE A 128 -28.54 11.61 22.10
N LEU A 129 -28.34 11.23 23.38
CA LEU A 129 -27.78 12.08 24.43
C LEU A 129 -26.34 11.72 24.80
N ARG A 130 -25.88 10.55 24.46
CA ARG A 130 -24.51 10.04 24.78
C ARG A 130 -23.81 9.47 23.56
N ASP A 131 -23.74 8.16 23.45
CA ASP A 131 -22.99 7.47 22.40
C ASP A 131 -23.81 7.36 21.11
N ASP A 132 -23.17 7.62 19.96
CA ASP A 132 -23.82 7.56 18.66
C ASP A 132 -24.11 6.09 18.27
N ASP A 133 -25.31 5.83 17.78
CA ASP A 133 -25.72 4.53 17.20
C ASP A 133 -25.40 4.42 15.71
N PHE A 134 -24.69 5.41 15.18
CA PHE A 134 -24.26 5.49 13.77
C PHE A 134 -22.80 5.95 13.68
N ALA A 135 -22.19 5.74 12.52
CA ALA A 135 -20.86 6.26 12.20
C ALA A 135 -20.88 7.05 10.89
N VAL A 136 -20.44 8.31 10.91
CA VAL A 136 -20.24 9.11 9.71
C VAL A 136 -18.77 9.03 9.32
N ARG A 137 -18.49 8.36 8.20
CA ARG A 137 -17.13 8.18 7.67
C ARG A 137 -17.00 8.88 6.32
N SER A 138 -15.92 9.60 6.12
CA SER A 138 -15.57 10.15 4.82
C SER A 138 -14.64 9.20 4.06
N GLN A 139 -14.54 9.37 2.75
CA GLN A 139 -13.55 8.66 1.94
C GLN A 139 -12.12 9.04 2.37
N GLU A 140 -11.92 10.27 2.84
CA GLU A 140 -10.65 10.75 3.38
C GLU A 140 -10.26 10.02 4.67
N ASP A 141 -11.22 9.74 5.57
CA ASP A 141 -10.98 8.93 6.78
C ASP A 141 -10.47 7.53 6.40
N ALA A 142 -11.07 6.91 5.38
CA ALA A 142 -10.65 5.60 4.89
C ALA A 142 -9.23 5.63 4.28
N LEU A 143 -8.92 6.64 3.47
CA LEU A 143 -7.58 6.84 2.92
C LEU A 143 -6.54 7.09 4.01
N ASN A 144 -6.87 7.87 5.04
CA ASN A 144 -5.99 8.13 6.17
C ASN A 144 -5.68 6.85 6.95
N ILE A 145 -6.65 5.97 7.15
CA ILE A 145 -6.43 4.66 7.79
C ILE A 145 -5.43 3.83 6.97
N VAL A 146 -5.64 3.72 5.66
CA VAL A 146 -4.73 2.98 4.77
C VAL A 146 -3.32 3.60 4.80
N THR A 147 -3.22 4.93 4.74
CA THR A 147 -1.93 5.64 4.78
C THR A 147 -1.22 5.40 6.11
N ASN A 148 -1.92 5.46 7.24
CA ASN A 148 -1.35 5.22 8.56
C ASN A 148 -0.84 3.78 8.71
N ILE A 149 -1.62 2.79 8.23
CA ILE A 149 -1.20 1.37 8.23
C ILE A 149 0.04 1.20 7.35
N THR A 150 0.02 1.73 6.13
CA THR A 150 1.15 1.64 5.19
C THR A 150 2.40 2.31 5.74
N SER A 151 2.25 3.49 6.36
CA SER A 151 3.36 4.20 7.01
C SER A 151 3.93 3.41 8.18
N GLY A 152 3.08 2.80 9.01
CA GLY A 152 3.49 1.92 10.10
C GLY A 152 4.27 0.71 9.60
N LEU A 153 3.78 0.04 8.55
CA LEU A 153 4.49 -1.09 7.93
C LEU A 153 5.83 -0.65 7.32
N THR A 154 5.87 0.50 6.65
CA THR A 154 7.11 1.06 6.10
C THR A 154 8.13 1.34 7.19
N PHE A 155 7.71 1.90 8.32
CA PHE A 155 8.58 2.14 9.46
C PHE A 155 9.15 0.85 10.06
N LEU A 156 8.32 -0.19 10.21
CA LEU A 156 8.76 -1.51 10.67
C LEU A 156 9.77 -2.13 9.71
N LEU A 157 9.49 -2.10 8.40
CA LEU A 157 10.42 -2.63 7.39
C LEU A 157 11.73 -1.85 7.35
N ALA A 158 11.68 -0.53 7.48
CA ALA A 158 12.87 0.31 7.58
C ALA A 158 13.69 -0.03 8.83
N GLY A 159 13.05 -0.31 9.98
CA GLY A 159 13.70 -0.76 11.20
C GLY A 159 14.44 -2.11 11.01
N ILE A 160 13.76 -3.08 10.40
CA ILE A 160 14.38 -4.38 10.07
C ILE A 160 15.57 -4.18 9.12
N GLY A 161 15.40 -3.36 8.10
CA GLY A 161 16.48 -3.00 7.16
C GLY A 161 17.67 -2.34 7.84
N ALA A 162 17.43 -1.41 8.78
CA ALA A 162 18.49 -0.74 9.54
C ALA A 162 19.30 -1.75 10.40
N VAL A 163 18.62 -2.66 11.10
CA VAL A 163 19.29 -3.72 11.86
C VAL A 163 20.12 -4.61 10.93
N SER A 164 19.56 -5.00 9.79
CA SER A 164 20.28 -5.82 8.79
C SER A 164 21.52 -5.10 8.26
N LEU A 165 21.43 -3.79 8.01
CA LEU A 165 22.57 -2.97 7.57
C LEU A 165 23.66 -2.87 8.66
N ILE A 166 23.29 -2.75 9.92
CA ILE A 166 24.25 -2.74 11.04
C ILE A 166 24.99 -4.08 11.12
N VAL A 167 24.25 -5.20 11.06
CA VAL A 167 24.84 -6.54 11.06
C VAL A 167 25.79 -6.74 9.87
N GLY A 168 25.36 -6.32 8.66
CA GLY A 168 26.20 -6.34 7.46
C GLY A 168 27.45 -5.45 7.60
N GLY A 169 27.32 -4.27 8.20
CA GLY A 169 28.41 -3.35 8.50
C GLY A 169 29.42 -3.95 9.46
N ILE A 170 28.97 -4.62 10.52
CA ILE A 170 29.85 -5.39 11.44
C ILE A 170 30.58 -6.49 10.68
N GLY A 171 29.91 -7.16 9.72
CA GLY A 171 30.54 -8.14 8.82
C GLY A 171 31.68 -7.53 8.01
N ILE A 172 31.48 -6.36 7.40
CA ILE A 172 32.53 -5.62 6.67
C ILE A 172 33.69 -5.28 7.62
N MET A 173 33.38 -4.75 8.81
CA MET A 173 34.39 -4.42 9.81
C MET A 173 35.23 -5.64 10.18
N ASN A 174 34.62 -6.79 10.41
CA ASN A 174 35.34 -8.03 10.79
C ASN A 174 36.24 -8.52 9.65
N ILE A 175 35.75 -8.53 8.41
CA ILE A 175 36.55 -8.92 7.23
C ILE A 175 37.75 -7.99 7.09
N MET A 176 37.53 -6.69 7.23
CA MET A 176 38.60 -5.70 7.15
C MET A 176 39.65 -5.85 8.28
N LEU A 177 39.21 -6.17 9.51
CA LEU A 177 40.12 -6.41 10.64
C LEU A 177 40.99 -7.64 10.37
N VAL A 178 40.41 -8.71 9.83
CA VAL A 178 41.20 -9.91 9.44
C VAL A 178 42.15 -9.56 8.32
N SER A 179 41.70 -8.86 7.25
CA SER A 179 42.55 -8.43 6.15
C SER A 179 43.73 -7.55 6.62
N VAL A 180 43.50 -6.63 7.56
CA VAL A 180 44.58 -5.83 8.18
C VAL A 180 45.60 -6.71 8.93
N SER A 181 45.12 -7.70 9.68
CA SER A 181 45.99 -8.60 10.43
C SER A 181 46.83 -9.50 9.52
N GLU A 182 46.25 -10.02 8.42
CA GLU A 182 46.95 -10.84 7.44
C GLU A 182 48.00 -10.04 6.63
N ARG A 183 47.75 -8.73 6.43
CA ARG A 183 48.63 -7.84 5.65
C ARG A 183 49.49 -6.94 6.57
N THR A 184 49.65 -7.28 7.83
CA THR A 184 50.38 -6.45 8.80
C THR A 184 51.84 -6.20 8.35
N GLU A 185 52.52 -7.20 7.83
CA GLU A 185 53.91 -7.11 7.32
C GLU A 185 54.01 -6.19 6.07
N GLU A 186 53.08 -6.34 5.12
CA GLU A 186 53.01 -5.52 3.93
C GLU A 186 52.76 -4.04 4.30
N ILE A 187 51.86 -3.76 5.23
CA ILE A 187 51.61 -2.41 5.76
C ILE A 187 52.84 -1.85 6.44
N GLY A 188 53.52 -2.67 7.23
CA GLY A 188 54.80 -2.30 7.91
C GLY A 188 55.86 -1.93 6.91
N LEU A 189 56.07 -2.75 5.88
CA LEU A 189 57.03 -2.48 4.82
C LEU A 189 56.74 -1.19 4.07
N ARG A 190 55.47 -0.96 3.68
CA ARG A 190 55.10 0.29 2.99
C ARG A 190 55.38 1.53 3.84
N LYS A 191 55.10 1.46 5.14
CA LYS A 191 55.42 2.56 6.06
C LYS A 191 56.91 2.75 6.30
N ALA A 192 57.70 1.66 6.32
CA ALA A 192 59.13 1.74 6.46
C ALA A 192 59.83 2.42 5.25
N ILE A 193 59.27 2.28 4.05
CA ILE A 193 59.72 2.97 2.84
C ILE A 193 59.12 4.35 2.64
N GLY A 194 58.32 4.88 3.64
CA GLY A 194 57.90 6.27 3.66
C GLY A 194 56.39 6.54 3.41
N ALA A 195 55.53 5.52 3.34
CA ALA A 195 54.06 5.75 3.22
C ALA A 195 53.52 6.46 4.45
N LYS A 196 52.72 7.52 4.22
CA LYS A 196 52.07 8.27 5.30
C LYS A 196 50.91 7.49 5.89
N GLN A 197 50.55 7.81 7.12
CA GLN A 197 49.36 7.21 7.77
C GLN A 197 48.07 7.49 6.99
N SER A 198 47.97 8.66 6.35
CA SER A 198 46.85 9.04 5.46
C SER A 198 46.70 8.12 4.27
N ASP A 199 47.82 7.68 3.68
CA ASP A 199 47.79 6.87 2.45
C ASP A 199 47.25 5.49 2.76
N VAL A 200 47.71 4.88 3.88
CA VAL A 200 47.19 3.62 4.34
C VAL A 200 45.72 3.73 4.76
N LEU A 201 45.33 4.80 5.47
CA LEU A 201 43.93 5.05 5.85
C LEU A 201 43.02 5.10 4.63
N VAL A 202 43.36 5.92 3.65
CA VAL A 202 42.58 6.12 2.42
C VAL A 202 42.47 4.82 1.64
N GLN A 203 43.56 4.06 1.53
CA GLN A 203 43.56 2.76 0.83
C GLN A 203 42.49 1.81 1.46
N PHE A 204 42.52 1.61 2.76
CA PHE A 204 41.58 0.71 3.43
C PHE A 204 40.14 1.24 3.43
N LEU A 205 39.93 2.56 3.44
CA LEU A 205 38.60 3.15 3.26
C LEU A 205 38.04 2.89 1.85
N PHE A 206 38.90 3.00 0.82
CA PHE A 206 38.49 2.63 -0.55
C PHE A 206 38.15 1.15 -0.68
N GLU A 207 38.92 0.26 -0.02
CA GLU A 207 38.63 -1.18 -0.01
C GLU A 207 37.27 -1.47 0.63
N ALA A 208 36.98 -0.87 1.78
CA ALA A 208 35.66 -0.97 2.42
C ALA A 208 34.53 -0.41 1.56
N LEU A 209 34.75 0.72 0.88
CA LEU A 209 33.78 1.35 -0.01
C LEU A 209 33.47 0.45 -1.22
N ILE A 210 34.50 -0.13 -1.84
CA ILE A 210 34.33 -1.05 -2.98
C ILE A 210 33.54 -2.28 -2.56
N LEU A 211 33.87 -2.91 -1.43
CA LEU A 211 33.12 -4.06 -0.91
C LEU A 211 31.65 -3.71 -0.69
N SER A 212 31.38 -2.53 -0.11
CA SER A 212 30.04 -2.06 0.16
C SER A 212 29.25 -1.74 -1.13
N ILE A 213 29.89 -1.14 -2.13
CA ILE A 213 29.25 -0.86 -3.42
C ILE A 213 28.91 -2.17 -4.16
N ILE A 214 29.84 -3.13 -4.19
CA ILE A 214 29.59 -4.45 -4.81
C ILE A 214 28.40 -5.13 -4.11
N GLY A 215 28.40 -5.18 -2.78
CA GLY A 215 27.27 -5.71 -2.00
C GLY A 215 25.97 -4.96 -2.29
N GLY A 216 26.03 -3.63 -2.38
CA GLY A 216 24.89 -2.78 -2.74
C GLY A 216 24.31 -3.04 -4.12
N ILE A 217 25.18 -3.26 -5.13
CA ILE A 217 24.78 -3.63 -6.50
C ILE A 217 24.08 -5.00 -6.49
N ILE A 218 24.69 -6.00 -5.86
CA ILE A 218 24.13 -7.36 -5.78
C ILE A 218 22.78 -7.31 -5.07
N GLY A 219 22.70 -6.62 -3.92
CA GLY A 219 21.47 -6.45 -3.17
C GLY A 219 20.37 -5.73 -3.97
N THR A 220 20.76 -4.68 -4.72
CA THR A 220 19.81 -3.94 -5.58
C THR A 220 19.28 -4.83 -6.72
N VAL A 221 20.16 -5.57 -7.40
CA VAL A 221 19.75 -6.49 -8.47
C VAL A 221 18.82 -7.58 -7.93
N THR A 222 19.16 -8.18 -6.79
CA THR A 222 18.33 -9.19 -6.14
C THR A 222 16.96 -8.62 -5.72
N GLY A 223 16.96 -7.41 -5.12
CA GLY A 223 15.73 -6.73 -4.71
C GLY A 223 14.82 -6.39 -5.90
N LEU A 224 15.38 -5.82 -6.98
CA LEU A 224 14.62 -5.52 -8.19
C LEU A 224 14.06 -6.77 -8.86
N SER A 225 14.84 -7.86 -8.89
CA SER A 225 14.38 -9.15 -9.41
C SER A 225 13.21 -9.68 -8.59
N GLY A 226 13.26 -9.58 -7.26
CA GLY A 226 12.17 -9.97 -6.38
C GLY A 226 10.89 -9.16 -6.63
N VAL A 227 11.00 -7.83 -6.75
CA VAL A 227 9.86 -6.95 -7.08
C VAL A 227 9.27 -7.31 -8.45
N TYR A 228 10.09 -7.57 -9.44
CA TYR A 228 9.66 -7.96 -10.79
C TYR A 228 8.90 -9.30 -10.79
N ILE A 229 9.41 -10.31 -10.07
CA ILE A 229 8.75 -11.61 -9.92
C ILE A 229 7.38 -11.45 -9.23
N ILE A 230 7.31 -10.67 -8.15
CA ILE A 230 6.03 -10.40 -7.46
C ILE A 230 5.03 -9.72 -8.41
N GLY A 231 5.47 -8.76 -9.24
CA GLY A 231 4.62 -8.09 -10.21
C GLY A 231 4.05 -9.02 -11.30
N ILE A 232 4.75 -10.12 -11.63
CA ILE A 232 4.23 -11.13 -12.58
C ILE A 232 3.20 -12.05 -11.91
N ILE A 233 3.44 -12.46 -10.65
CA ILE A 233 2.61 -13.44 -9.95
C ILE A 233 1.35 -12.80 -9.37
N THR A 234 1.41 -11.52 -9.03
CA THR A 234 0.30 -10.80 -8.38
C THR A 234 -0.21 -9.65 -9.26
N PRO A 235 -1.50 -9.29 -9.20
CA PRO A 235 -2.04 -8.13 -9.91
C PRO A 235 -1.63 -6.79 -9.26
N LEU A 236 -0.60 -6.77 -8.42
CA LEU A 236 -0.14 -5.55 -7.75
C LEU A 236 0.82 -4.79 -8.66
N PRO A 237 0.60 -3.47 -8.84
CA PRO A 237 1.54 -2.63 -9.59
C PRO A 237 2.86 -2.52 -8.82
N ALA A 238 3.84 -3.33 -9.19
CA ALA A 238 5.16 -3.31 -8.59
C ALA A 238 6.07 -2.40 -9.42
N SER A 239 6.46 -1.26 -8.89
CA SER A 239 7.41 -0.34 -9.54
C SER A 239 8.42 0.20 -8.53
N VAL A 240 9.68 0.21 -8.92
CA VAL A 240 10.76 0.81 -8.12
C VAL A 240 11.25 2.05 -8.85
N GLY A 241 11.21 3.18 -8.18
CA GLY A 241 11.69 4.45 -8.73
C GLY A 241 13.21 4.55 -8.75
N ILE A 242 13.78 5.21 -9.76
CA ILE A 242 15.22 5.53 -9.83
C ILE A 242 15.73 6.22 -8.57
N PRO A 243 15.00 7.18 -7.96
CA PRO A 243 15.46 7.82 -6.71
C PRO A 243 15.64 6.84 -5.56
N THR A 244 14.76 5.84 -5.44
CA THR A 244 14.86 4.80 -4.40
C THR A 244 16.12 3.94 -4.60
N THR A 245 16.41 3.54 -5.82
CA THR A 245 17.60 2.77 -6.15
C THR A 245 18.88 3.55 -5.84
N LEU A 246 18.94 4.83 -6.21
CA LEU A 246 20.09 5.69 -5.90
C LEU A 246 20.29 5.89 -4.40
N SER A 247 19.22 6.12 -3.65
CA SER A 247 19.28 6.28 -2.19
C SER A 247 19.80 5.00 -1.52
N THR A 248 19.41 3.83 -1.99
CA THR A 248 19.89 2.54 -1.47
C THR A 248 21.41 2.40 -1.68
N MET A 249 21.93 2.78 -2.86
CA MET A 249 23.38 2.76 -3.13
C MET A 249 24.16 3.72 -2.23
N ILE A 250 23.64 4.94 -2.04
CA ILE A 250 24.26 5.94 -1.14
C ILE A 250 24.30 5.43 0.30
N ILE A 251 23.21 4.87 0.79
CA ILE A 251 23.13 4.30 2.15
C ILE A 251 24.13 3.15 2.28
N SER A 252 24.17 2.22 1.33
CA SER A 252 25.11 1.10 1.32
C SER A 252 26.57 1.56 1.37
N GLY A 253 26.95 2.52 0.50
CA GLY A 253 28.29 3.10 0.52
C GLY A 253 28.64 3.81 1.82
N SER A 254 27.68 4.52 2.40
CA SER A 254 27.84 5.19 3.71
C SER A 254 28.10 4.19 4.84
N ILE A 255 27.40 3.07 4.86
CA ILE A 255 27.61 1.98 5.82
C ILE A 255 29.02 1.40 5.69
N GLY A 256 29.49 1.14 4.46
CA GLY A 256 30.85 0.67 4.22
C GLY A 256 31.91 1.63 4.75
N LEU A 257 31.72 2.92 4.53
CA LEU A 257 32.64 3.94 5.07
C LEU A 257 32.60 3.98 6.60
N ILE A 258 31.42 4.02 7.22
CA ILE A 258 31.27 4.10 8.69
C ILE A 258 31.96 2.92 9.37
N PHE A 259 31.66 1.69 8.92
CA PHE A 259 32.24 0.48 9.52
C PHE A 259 33.68 0.20 9.07
N GLY A 260 34.11 0.76 7.94
CA GLY A 260 35.49 0.69 7.44
C GLY A 260 36.46 1.62 8.16
N VAL A 261 35.98 2.71 8.79
CA VAL A 261 36.84 3.69 9.47
C VAL A 261 37.67 3.05 10.60
N LEU A 262 37.10 2.20 11.44
CA LEU A 262 37.79 1.62 12.57
C LEU A 262 38.94 0.70 12.14
N PRO A 263 38.78 -0.30 11.26
CA PRO A 263 39.90 -1.11 10.77
C PRO A 263 40.91 -0.30 9.97
N ALA A 264 40.50 0.64 9.13
CA ALA A 264 41.39 1.51 8.37
C ALA A 264 42.29 2.35 9.31
N LYS A 265 41.71 2.88 10.40
CA LYS A 265 42.47 3.62 11.42
C LYS A 265 43.43 2.73 12.20
N ARG A 266 43.08 1.47 12.45
CA ARG A 266 43.99 0.50 13.05
C ARG A 266 45.18 0.22 12.13
N ALA A 267 44.92 -0.10 10.85
CA ALA A 267 45.95 -0.29 9.84
C ALA A 267 46.90 0.90 9.71
N SER A 268 46.34 2.11 9.65
CA SER A 268 47.17 3.34 9.51
C SER A 268 48.04 3.66 10.71
N LYS A 269 47.71 3.15 11.90
CA LYS A 269 48.47 3.37 13.13
C LYS A 269 49.50 2.28 13.45
N LEU A 270 49.59 1.21 12.67
CA LEU A 270 50.57 0.15 12.87
C LEU A 270 51.99 0.72 12.89
N ASP A 271 52.79 0.29 13.90
CA ASP A 271 54.21 0.64 13.98
C ASP A 271 55.01 -0.26 13.00
N PRO A 272 55.79 0.30 12.05
CA PRO A 272 56.59 -0.49 11.14
C PRO A 272 57.53 -1.50 11.83
N ILE A 273 58.15 -1.12 12.95
CA ILE A 273 59.06 -1.96 13.67
C ILE A 273 58.35 -3.19 14.29
N VAL A 274 57.16 -2.96 14.87
CA VAL A 274 56.36 -4.04 15.46
C VAL A 274 55.80 -4.94 14.34
N ALA A 275 55.35 -4.36 13.24
CA ALA A 275 54.79 -5.11 12.12
C ALA A 275 55.83 -6.04 11.42
N LEU A 276 57.10 -5.65 11.35
CA LEU A 276 58.17 -6.45 10.77
C LEU A 276 58.83 -7.43 11.77
N ARG A 277 58.57 -7.27 13.11
CA ARG A 277 59.12 -8.15 14.14
C ARG A 277 58.19 -9.34 14.48
N SER A 278 57.00 -9.37 13.93
CA SER A 278 56.00 -10.43 14.21
C SER A 278 56.26 -11.74 13.43
N LEU A 279 57.48 -11.91 12.92
CA LEU A 279 58.01 -13.15 12.42
C LEU A 279 58.51 -14.01 13.63
#